data_500bd65d2e5c0c95886e5ae99b7477dd
#
_entry.id   500bd65d2e5c0c95886e5ae99b7477dd
#
_cell.length_a   1.000
_cell.length_b   1.000
_cell.length_c   1.000
_cell.angle_alpha   90.00
_cell.angle_beta   90.00
_cell.angle_gamma   90.00
#
_symmetry.space_group_name_H-M   'P 1'
#
loop_
_entity.id
_entity.type
_entity.pdbx_description
1 polymer ?
#
loop_
_entity_poly.entity_id
_entity_poly.type
_entity_poly.pdbx_seq_one_letter_code
_entity_poly.pdbx_strand_id
1 'polypeptide(L)'
;VVEELTRAAMAQAGYFTTTQVLRLGFAASDIGEHLADGSWVKIERDLFRLRDCPRSDLEEFAKWCTWFGAAAAVSHQSAAELHGLGHLYPRFIHLSTVLSPPSPTQQLALHRRSLGPEEVEQVGPLRITTPKRTALDLAASGISQELLDEVVADGVAIGRLSASALQRECGSLPGQVAQRVERALAACT
;
A
#
# COMPACT_ATOMS: atom_id res chain seq x y z
N VAL A 1 -25.28 -0.38 13.48
CA VAL A 1 -24.00 -0.05 14.13
C VAL A 1 -23.07 -1.26 14.09
N VAL A 2 -23.37 -2.39 14.77
CA VAL A 2 -22.51 -3.60 14.77
C VAL A 2 -22.33 -4.16 13.36
N GLU A 3 -23.40 -4.32 12.58
CA GLU A 3 -23.34 -4.81 11.21
C GLU A 3 -22.53 -3.89 10.28
N GLU A 4 -22.59 -2.59 10.49
CA GLU A 4 -21.82 -1.61 9.71
C GLU A 4 -20.33 -1.72 10.01
N LEU A 5 -19.97 -1.85 11.29
CA LEU A 5 -18.58 -2.08 11.68
C LEU A 5 -18.07 -3.41 11.10
N THR A 6 -18.85 -4.47 11.22
CA THR A 6 -18.48 -5.79 10.66
C THR A 6 -18.25 -5.70 9.18
N ARG A 7 -19.15 -5.04 8.44
CA ARG A 7 -18.99 -4.84 6.98
C ARG A 7 -17.74 -4.03 6.65
N ALA A 8 -17.50 -2.93 7.35
CA ALA A 8 -16.30 -2.11 7.16
C ALA A 8 -15.01 -2.88 7.47
N ALA A 9 -15.00 -3.61 8.58
CA ALA A 9 -13.87 -4.42 8.97
C ALA A 9 -13.59 -5.56 7.97
N MET A 10 -14.62 -6.28 7.52
CA MET A 10 -14.48 -7.34 6.53
C MET A 10 -13.89 -6.82 5.21
N ALA A 11 -14.24 -5.62 4.78
CA ALA A 11 -13.64 -4.95 3.62
C ALA A 11 -12.16 -4.58 3.83
N GLN A 12 -11.67 -4.62 5.07
CA GLN A 12 -10.31 -4.30 5.51
C GLN A 12 -9.57 -5.52 6.09
N ALA A 13 -9.91 -6.74 5.62
CA ALA A 13 -9.37 -8.01 6.13
C ALA A 13 -9.57 -8.21 7.66
N GLY A 14 -10.65 -7.67 8.16
CA GLY A 14 -11.05 -7.76 9.57
C GLY A 14 -10.51 -6.61 10.44
N TYR A 15 -9.65 -5.74 9.92
CA TYR A 15 -9.08 -4.62 10.67
C TYR A 15 -10.01 -3.41 10.74
N PHE A 16 -9.91 -2.65 11.82
CA PHE A 16 -10.60 -1.38 12.00
C PHE A 16 -9.94 -0.55 13.11
N THR A 17 -10.18 0.74 13.09
CA THR A 17 -9.54 1.69 14.01
C THR A 17 -10.52 2.22 15.06
N THR A 18 -9.97 2.75 16.17
CA THR A 18 -10.77 3.50 17.18
C THR A 18 -11.62 4.58 16.53
N THR A 19 -11.06 5.32 15.58
CA THR A 19 -11.78 6.39 14.88
C THR A 19 -13.00 5.87 14.12
N GLN A 20 -12.89 4.72 13.45
CA GLN A 20 -14.02 4.09 12.74
C GLN A 20 -15.11 3.64 13.73
N VAL A 21 -14.72 3.03 14.83
CA VAL A 21 -15.62 2.60 15.90
C VAL A 21 -16.45 3.78 16.41
N LEU A 22 -15.78 4.87 16.81
CA LEU A 22 -16.44 6.05 17.35
C LEU A 22 -17.33 6.76 16.32
N ARG A 23 -16.91 6.81 15.05
CA ARG A 23 -17.73 7.39 13.96
C ARG A 23 -19.02 6.62 13.70
N LEU A 24 -19.02 5.32 13.96
CA LEU A 24 -20.21 4.48 13.83
C LEU A 24 -21.13 4.54 15.05
N GLY A 25 -20.78 5.33 16.08
CA GLY A 25 -21.61 5.60 17.24
C GLY A 25 -21.42 4.65 18.42
N PHE A 26 -20.36 3.84 18.43
CA PHE A 26 -19.97 3.09 19.63
C PHE A 26 -19.44 4.05 20.70
N ALA A 27 -19.70 3.74 21.95
CA ALA A 27 -19.04 4.39 23.08
C ALA A 27 -17.62 3.84 23.28
N ALA A 28 -16.75 4.63 23.91
CA ALA A 28 -15.39 4.16 24.23
C ALA A 28 -15.40 2.94 25.19
N SER A 29 -16.43 2.80 26.03
CA SER A 29 -16.65 1.64 26.89
C SER A 29 -16.86 0.35 26.11
N ASP A 30 -17.56 0.41 24.97
CA ASP A 30 -17.89 -0.77 24.17
C ASP A 30 -16.63 -1.45 23.64
N ILE A 31 -15.56 -0.67 23.37
CA ILE A 31 -14.26 -1.22 22.98
C ILE A 31 -13.72 -2.16 24.07
N GLY A 32 -13.82 -1.72 25.34
CA GLY A 32 -13.39 -2.53 26.48
C GLY A 32 -14.20 -3.83 26.61
N GLU A 33 -15.50 -3.76 26.40
CA GLU A 33 -16.40 -4.92 26.47
C GLU A 33 -16.07 -5.96 25.39
N HIS A 34 -15.92 -5.52 24.13
CA HIS A 34 -15.57 -6.40 23.01
C HIS A 34 -14.15 -6.97 23.10
N LEU A 35 -13.22 -6.29 23.74
CA LEU A 35 -11.90 -6.85 24.04
C LEU A 35 -11.98 -7.88 25.17
N ALA A 36 -12.83 -7.65 26.19
CA ALA A 36 -13.00 -8.56 27.31
C ALA A 36 -13.73 -9.86 26.92
N ASP A 37 -14.76 -9.78 26.09
CA ASP A 37 -15.47 -10.95 25.56
C ASP A 37 -14.70 -11.69 24.45
N GLY A 38 -13.64 -11.05 23.97
CA GLY A 38 -12.73 -11.59 22.95
C GLY A 38 -13.26 -11.55 21.53
N SER A 39 -14.38 -10.88 21.25
CA SER A 39 -14.88 -10.68 19.87
C SER A 39 -13.94 -9.80 19.03
N TRP A 40 -13.26 -8.87 19.69
CA TRP A 40 -12.21 -8.04 19.08
C TRP A 40 -10.85 -8.36 19.66
N VAL A 41 -9.81 -8.22 18.82
CA VAL A 41 -8.41 -8.40 19.20
C VAL A 41 -7.69 -7.08 18.99
N LYS A 42 -7.00 -6.59 20.02
CA LYS A 42 -6.12 -5.42 19.87
C LYS A 42 -4.84 -5.84 19.15
N ILE A 43 -4.53 -5.18 18.05
CA ILE A 43 -3.37 -5.50 17.19
C ILE A 43 -2.25 -4.48 17.44
N GLU A 44 -2.58 -3.20 17.40
CA GLU A 44 -1.68 -2.07 17.62
C GLU A 44 -2.42 -0.99 18.43
N ARG A 45 -1.74 0.09 18.74
CA ARG A 45 -2.40 1.27 19.27
C ARG A 45 -3.45 1.75 18.25
N ASP A 46 -4.69 1.89 18.71
CA ASP A 46 -5.84 2.34 17.93
C ASP A 46 -6.21 1.45 16.73
N LEU A 47 -5.72 0.21 16.69
CA LEU A 47 -6.03 -0.77 15.67
C LEU A 47 -6.50 -2.09 16.29
N PHE A 48 -7.62 -2.55 15.80
CA PHE A 48 -8.25 -3.80 16.22
C PHE A 48 -8.52 -4.71 15.01
N ARG A 49 -8.83 -5.97 15.31
CA ARG A 49 -9.27 -6.95 14.32
C ARG A 49 -10.43 -7.76 14.88
N LEU A 50 -11.40 -8.07 14.04
CA LEU A 50 -12.43 -9.06 14.36
C LEU A 50 -11.77 -10.44 14.52
N ARG A 51 -12.05 -11.13 15.64
CA ARG A 51 -11.47 -12.44 15.93
C ARG A 51 -11.79 -13.47 14.84
N ASP A 52 -13.05 -13.52 14.43
CA ASP A 52 -13.57 -14.55 13.53
C ASP A 52 -13.40 -14.19 12.03
N CYS A 53 -12.68 -13.10 11.73
CA CYS A 53 -12.39 -12.78 10.33
C CYS A 53 -11.36 -13.77 9.77
N PRO A 54 -11.61 -14.37 8.60
CA PRO A 54 -10.63 -15.26 7.96
C PRO A 54 -9.30 -14.59 7.71
N ARG A 55 -8.22 -15.37 7.80
CA ARG A 55 -6.88 -14.91 7.43
C ARG A 55 -6.72 -14.85 5.92
N SER A 56 -5.88 -13.95 5.44
CA SER A 56 -5.54 -13.83 4.02
C SER A 56 -4.07 -13.46 3.83
N ASP A 57 -3.53 -13.73 2.66
CA ASP A 57 -2.14 -13.38 2.31
C ASP A 57 -1.91 -11.86 2.28
N LEU A 58 -2.99 -11.07 2.17
CA LEU A 58 -2.94 -9.62 2.16
C LEU A 58 -3.06 -8.99 3.55
N GLU A 59 -3.17 -9.81 4.60
CA GLU A 59 -3.48 -9.37 5.95
C GLU A 59 -2.51 -8.31 6.49
N GLU A 60 -1.21 -8.54 6.32
CA GLU A 60 -0.19 -7.60 6.80
C GLU A 60 -0.23 -6.25 6.05
N PHE A 61 -0.51 -6.27 4.76
CA PHE A 61 -0.72 -5.04 3.99
C PHE A 61 -2.00 -4.32 4.45
N ALA A 62 -3.10 -5.07 4.61
CA ALA A 62 -4.39 -4.52 5.04
C ALA A 62 -4.31 -3.91 6.44
N LYS A 63 -3.56 -4.53 7.36
CA LYS A 63 -3.26 -4.00 8.68
C LYS A 63 -2.75 -2.55 8.60
N TRP A 64 -1.69 -2.33 7.82
CA TRP A 64 -1.06 -1.02 7.71
C TRP A 64 -1.88 -0.03 6.88
N CYS A 65 -2.52 -0.50 5.80
CA CYS A 65 -3.46 0.34 5.05
C CYS A 65 -4.60 0.85 5.93
N THR A 66 -5.13 -0.01 6.82
CA THR A 66 -6.20 0.39 7.76
C THR A 66 -5.69 1.37 8.81
N TRP A 67 -4.50 1.12 9.38
CA TRP A 67 -3.96 1.98 10.43
C TRP A 67 -3.64 3.38 9.93
N PHE A 68 -2.96 3.51 8.80
CA PHE A 68 -2.60 4.80 8.20
C PHE A 68 -3.77 5.47 7.47
N GLY A 69 -4.76 4.70 7.03
CA GLY A 69 -5.90 5.18 6.25
C GLY A 69 -5.47 5.89 4.97
N ALA A 70 -6.09 7.04 4.70
CA ALA A 70 -5.81 7.83 3.49
C ALA A 70 -4.39 8.44 3.46
N ALA A 71 -3.67 8.42 4.57
CA ALA A 71 -2.35 9.04 4.69
C ALA A 71 -1.20 8.16 4.15
N ALA A 72 -1.47 6.92 3.76
CA ALA A 72 -0.46 6.02 3.22
C ALA A 72 -0.97 5.18 2.06
N ALA A 73 -0.04 4.67 1.26
CA ALA A 73 -0.30 3.62 0.29
C ALA A 73 0.90 2.66 0.23
N VAL A 74 0.62 1.39 -0.06
CA VAL A 74 1.66 0.41 -0.42
C VAL A 74 2.34 0.92 -1.69
N SER A 75 3.67 0.89 -1.70
CA SER A 75 4.47 1.52 -2.75
C SER A 75 5.73 0.73 -3.11
N HIS A 76 6.50 1.24 -4.06
CA HIS A 76 7.82 0.68 -4.43
C HIS A 76 7.75 -0.82 -4.74
N GLN A 77 8.68 -1.61 -4.15
CA GLN A 77 8.79 -3.05 -4.41
C GLN A 77 7.54 -3.82 -4.02
N SER A 78 6.89 -3.48 -2.89
CA SER A 78 5.65 -4.13 -2.47
C SER A 78 4.49 -3.86 -3.41
N ALA A 79 4.36 -2.64 -3.92
CA ALA A 79 3.34 -2.31 -4.92
C ALA A 79 3.60 -3.04 -6.25
N ALA A 80 4.84 -3.09 -6.71
CA ALA A 80 5.20 -3.81 -7.93
C ALA A 80 4.81 -5.29 -7.83
N GLU A 81 5.12 -5.96 -6.70
CA GLU A 81 4.77 -7.36 -6.49
C GLU A 81 3.25 -7.56 -6.46
N LEU A 82 2.50 -6.70 -5.76
CA LEU A 82 1.04 -6.76 -5.73
C LEU A 82 0.39 -6.51 -7.10
N HIS A 83 1.03 -5.75 -7.96
CA HIS A 83 0.62 -5.55 -9.35
C HIS A 83 1.06 -6.68 -10.30
N GLY A 84 1.90 -7.61 -9.85
CA GLY A 84 2.49 -8.64 -10.69
C GLY A 84 3.55 -8.11 -11.65
N LEU A 85 4.32 -7.11 -11.22
CA LEU A 85 5.35 -6.45 -12.03
C LEU A 85 6.75 -6.81 -11.53
N GLY A 86 7.53 -7.47 -12.35
CA GLY A 86 8.88 -7.94 -12.04
C GLY A 86 8.92 -9.01 -10.94
N HIS A 87 10.12 -9.33 -10.48
CA HIS A 87 10.38 -10.33 -9.43
C HIS A 87 11.27 -9.71 -8.35
N LEU A 88 10.72 -8.79 -7.55
CA LEU A 88 11.51 -8.00 -6.61
C LEU A 88 11.65 -8.66 -5.22
N TYR A 89 10.71 -9.51 -4.81
CA TYR A 89 10.71 -10.23 -3.52
C TYR A 89 11.06 -9.32 -2.32
N PRO A 90 10.27 -8.29 -2.03
CA PRO A 90 10.59 -7.33 -0.98
C PRO A 90 10.67 -8.00 0.39
N ARG A 91 11.74 -7.70 1.13
CA ARG A 91 11.90 -8.17 2.51
C ARG A 91 11.00 -7.42 3.49
N PHE A 92 10.62 -6.20 3.16
CA PHE A 92 9.82 -5.31 3.98
C PHE A 92 8.55 -4.90 3.24
N ILE A 93 7.54 -4.50 3.99
CA ILE A 93 6.38 -3.81 3.43
C ILE A 93 6.76 -2.36 3.16
N HIS A 94 6.79 -1.97 1.90
CA HIS A 94 7.08 -0.61 1.48
C HIS A 94 5.81 0.23 1.48
N LEU A 95 5.82 1.34 2.22
CA LEU A 95 4.72 2.31 2.30
C LEU A 95 5.22 3.71 2.03
N SER A 96 4.49 4.45 1.22
CA SER A 96 4.67 5.90 1.07
C SER A 96 3.71 6.62 2.00
N THR A 97 4.26 7.43 2.92
CA THR A 97 3.50 8.21 3.91
C THR A 97 4.38 9.30 4.51
N VAL A 98 3.76 10.33 5.06
CA VAL A 98 4.45 11.35 5.87
C VAL A 98 4.30 11.10 7.38
N LEU A 99 3.49 10.12 7.76
CA LEU A 99 3.25 9.74 9.15
C LEU A 99 4.28 8.71 9.65
N SER A 100 4.35 8.56 10.96
CA SER A 100 5.13 7.50 11.61
C SER A 100 4.19 6.41 12.14
N PRO A 101 4.62 5.14 12.19
CA PRO A 101 3.82 4.06 12.77
C PRO A 101 3.64 4.26 14.28
N PRO A 102 2.66 3.56 14.89
CA PRO A 102 2.32 3.70 16.31
C PRO A 102 3.44 3.25 17.25
N SER A 103 4.29 2.36 16.77
CA SER A 103 5.47 1.83 17.46
C SER A 103 6.57 1.54 16.46
N PRO A 104 7.85 1.54 16.87
CA PRO A 104 8.94 1.11 16.01
C PRO A 104 8.69 -0.31 15.50
N THR A 105 8.82 -0.51 14.19
CA THR A 105 8.67 -1.83 13.58
C THR A 105 9.75 -2.05 12.54
N GLN A 106 10.28 -3.29 12.52
CA GLN A 106 11.25 -3.73 11.53
C GLN A 106 10.59 -4.30 10.25
N GLN A 107 9.27 -4.32 10.20
CA GLN A 107 8.52 -4.86 9.05
C GLN A 107 8.31 -3.84 7.93
N LEU A 108 8.42 -2.55 8.24
CA LEU A 108 8.10 -1.47 7.30
C LEU A 108 9.36 -0.80 6.75
N ALA A 109 9.35 -0.58 5.45
CA ALA A 109 10.21 0.37 4.76
C ALA A 109 9.38 1.60 4.41
N LEU A 110 9.58 2.70 5.14
CA LEU A 110 8.80 3.93 4.99
C LEU A 110 9.50 4.90 4.04
N HIS A 111 8.75 5.36 3.06
CA HIS A 111 9.17 6.40 2.11
C HIS A 111 8.39 7.68 2.41
N ARG A 112 9.10 8.73 2.86
CA ARG A 112 8.46 10.00 3.26
C ARG A 112 7.98 10.77 2.04
N ARG A 113 6.73 10.55 1.70
CA ARG A 113 6.07 11.16 0.55
C ARG A 113 4.58 11.32 0.81
N SER A 114 4.03 12.47 0.44
CA SER A 114 2.60 12.67 0.23
C SER A 114 2.23 12.21 -1.19
N LEU A 115 1.09 11.56 -1.33
CA LEU A 115 0.58 11.04 -2.60
C LEU A 115 -0.72 11.76 -2.96
N GLY A 116 -0.83 12.18 -4.21
CA GLY A 116 -2.08 12.67 -4.78
C GLY A 116 -3.07 11.54 -5.07
N PRO A 117 -4.38 11.86 -5.20
CA PRO A 117 -5.40 10.85 -5.47
C PRO A 117 -5.18 10.09 -6.78
N GLU A 118 -4.56 10.73 -7.78
CA GLU A 118 -4.24 10.14 -9.08
C GLU A 118 -3.04 9.19 -9.05
N GLU A 119 -2.28 9.21 -7.96
CA GLU A 119 -1.10 8.36 -7.76
C GLU A 119 -1.42 7.06 -7.03
N VAL A 120 -2.67 6.89 -6.56
CA VAL A 120 -3.10 5.78 -5.72
C VAL A 120 -4.37 5.15 -6.27
N GLU A 121 -4.47 3.83 -6.18
CA GLU A 121 -5.68 3.09 -6.47
C GLU A 121 -6.08 2.20 -5.29
N GLN A 122 -7.37 1.89 -5.19
CA GLN A 122 -7.92 0.97 -4.20
C GLN A 122 -8.07 -0.40 -4.84
N VAL A 123 -7.41 -1.41 -4.29
CA VAL A 123 -7.48 -2.80 -4.75
C VAL A 123 -7.88 -3.69 -3.57
N GLY A 124 -9.15 -4.06 -3.50
CA GLY A 124 -9.70 -4.76 -2.33
C GLY A 124 -9.45 -3.96 -1.04
N PRO A 125 -8.85 -4.56 0.00
CA PRO A 125 -8.57 -3.88 1.26
C PRO A 125 -7.38 -2.90 1.19
N LEU A 126 -6.67 -2.81 0.05
CA LEU A 126 -5.38 -2.14 -0.05
C LEU A 126 -5.47 -0.82 -0.81
N ARG A 127 -4.78 0.20 -0.30
CA ARG A 127 -4.39 1.40 -1.04
C ARG A 127 -3.00 1.16 -1.58
N ILE A 128 -2.83 1.22 -2.90
CA ILE A 128 -1.58 0.90 -3.59
C ILE A 128 -1.24 2.05 -4.54
N THR A 129 0.02 2.41 -4.67
CA THR A 129 0.45 3.32 -5.74
C THR A 129 0.13 2.73 -7.10
N THR A 130 -0.35 3.56 -8.03
CA THR A 130 -0.62 3.12 -9.40
C THR A 130 0.63 2.51 -10.04
N PRO A 131 0.51 1.63 -11.04
CA PRO A 131 1.68 1.07 -11.74
C PRO A 131 2.63 2.14 -12.25
N LYS A 132 2.11 3.26 -12.77
CA LYS A 132 2.94 4.40 -13.22
C LYS A 132 3.73 5.00 -12.04
N ARG A 133 3.05 5.31 -10.93
CA ARG A 133 3.72 5.86 -9.74
C ARG A 133 4.73 4.87 -9.17
N THR A 134 4.40 3.60 -9.11
CA THR A 134 5.29 2.52 -8.67
C THR A 134 6.57 2.46 -9.49
N ALA A 135 6.48 2.48 -10.82
CA ALA A 135 7.65 2.47 -11.69
C ALA A 135 8.55 3.70 -11.48
N LEU A 136 7.96 4.89 -11.31
CA LEU A 136 8.70 6.12 -11.04
C LEU A 136 9.39 6.11 -9.66
N ASP A 137 8.72 5.59 -8.64
CA ASP A 137 9.31 5.44 -7.30
C ASP A 137 10.49 4.45 -7.32
N LEU A 138 10.35 3.33 -8.03
CA LEU A 138 11.41 2.35 -8.19
C LEU A 138 12.60 2.93 -8.97
N ALA A 139 12.36 3.71 -10.02
CA ALA A 139 13.41 4.39 -10.75
C ALA A 139 14.22 5.35 -9.87
N ALA A 140 13.57 5.98 -8.88
CA ALA A 140 14.22 6.87 -7.93
C ALA A 140 14.87 6.15 -6.74
N SER A 141 14.46 4.92 -6.43
CA SER A 141 14.87 4.21 -5.21
C SER A 141 16.22 3.52 -5.26
N GLY A 142 16.86 3.48 -6.41
CA GLY A 142 18.18 2.84 -6.56
C GLY A 142 18.16 1.31 -6.67
N ILE A 143 17.02 0.68 -6.98
CA ILE A 143 17.02 -0.74 -7.40
C ILE A 143 17.90 -0.93 -8.65
N SER A 144 18.32 -2.16 -8.93
CA SER A 144 19.11 -2.41 -10.13
C SER A 144 18.33 -2.04 -11.40
N GLN A 145 19.04 -1.72 -12.47
CA GLN A 145 18.40 -1.36 -13.75
C GLN A 145 17.64 -2.55 -14.32
N GLU A 146 18.17 -3.74 -14.19
CA GLU A 146 17.56 -4.97 -14.66
C GLU A 146 16.18 -5.20 -14.04
N LEU A 147 16.04 -4.99 -12.72
CA LEU A 147 14.74 -5.09 -12.03
C LEU A 147 13.76 -4.01 -12.48
N LEU A 148 14.25 -2.79 -12.72
CA LEU A 148 13.41 -1.73 -13.26
C LEU A 148 12.94 -2.06 -14.68
N ASP A 149 13.82 -2.60 -15.51
CA ASP A 149 13.52 -3.03 -16.88
C ASP A 149 12.42 -4.11 -16.87
N GLU A 150 12.51 -5.11 -15.97
CA GLU A 150 11.47 -6.13 -15.80
C GLU A 150 10.11 -5.51 -15.40
N VAL A 151 10.10 -4.64 -14.40
CA VAL A 151 8.86 -3.99 -13.93
C VAL A 151 8.18 -3.21 -15.04
N VAL A 152 8.94 -2.45 -15.81
CA VAL A 152 8.41 -1.65 -16.93
C VAL A 152 7.94 -2.57 -18.06
N ALA A 153 8.71 -3.58 -18.43
CA ALA A 153 8.36 -4.53 -19.48
C ALA A 153 7.07 -5.29 -19.13
N ASP A 154 6.97 -5.83 -17.93
CA ASP A 154 5.77 -6.54 -17.48
C ASP A 154 4.55 -5.61 -17.47
N GLY A 155 4.70 -4.39 -16.94
CA GLY A 155 3.61 -3.43 -16.88
C GLY A 155 3.08 -3.02 -18.26
N VAL A 156 3.98 -2.86 -19.24
CA VAL A 156 3.61 -2.59 -20.64
C VAL A 156 2.95 -3.82 -21.27
N ALA A 157 3.53 -5.01 -21.07
CA ALA A 157 3.03 -6.26 -21.64
C ALA A 157 1.61 -6.61 -21.18
N ILE A 158 1.29 -6.40 -19.89
CA ILE A 158 -0.05 -6.66 -19.35
C ILE A 158 -1.02 -5.47 -19.51
N GLY A 159 -0.57 -4.38 -20.13
CA GLY A 159 -1.40 -3.19 -20.37
C GLY A 159 -1.68 -2.32 -19.14
N ARG A 160 -0.90 -2.47 -18.08
CA ARG A 160 -1.04 -1.68 -16.84
C ARG A 160 -0.14 -0.43 -16.81
N LEU A 161 0.88 -0.39 -17.69
CA LEU A 161 1.73 0.78 -17.93
C LEU A 161 1.60 1.24 -19.37
N SER A 162 1.45 2.54 -19.56
CA SER A 162 1.54 3.18 -20.87
C SER A 162 2.96 3.69 -21.09
N ALA A 163 3.68 3.11 -22.05
CA ALA A 163 5.01 3.56 -22.42
C ALA A 163 5.04 5.05 -22.79
N SER A 164 4.04 5.52 -23.56
CA SER A 164 3.92 6.93 -23.93
C SER A 164 3.65 7.86 -22.74
N ALA A 165 2.89 7.38 -21.74
CA ALA A 165 2.67 8.14 -20.51
C ALA A 165 3.95 8.26 -19.68
N LEU A 166 4.71 7.17 -19.51
CA LEU A 166 6.01 7.19 -18.84
C LEU A 166 7.01 8.09 -19.57
N GLN A 167 7.06 8.02 -20.91
CA GLN A 167 7.93 8.87 -21.69
C GLN A 167 7.64 10.37 -21.51
N ARG A 168 6.37 10.75 -21.42
CA ARG A 168 5.99 12.16 -21.14
C ARG A 168 6.42 12.62 -19.75
N GLU A 169 6.39 11.75 -18.75
CA GLU A 169 6.84 12.08 -17.39
C GLU A 169 8.34 12.37 -17.32
N CYS A 170 9.16 11.75 -18.19
CA CYS A 170 10.62 11.91 -18.17
C CYS A 170 11.05 13.37 -18.24
N GLY A 171 10.29 14.24 -18.93
CA GLY A 171 10.59 15.67 -19.02
C GLY A 171 10.49 16.43 -17.70
N SER A 172 9.81 15.90 -16.71
CA SER A 172 9.63 16.50 -15.37
C SER A 172 10.46 15.82 -14.26
N LEU A 173 11.16 14.74 -14.58
CA LEU A 173 11.94 13.96 -13.62
C LEU A 173 13.38 14.49 -13.49
N PRO A 174 14.03 14.26 -12.33
CA PRO A 174 15.49 14.43 -12.22
C PRO A 174 16.21 13.61 -13.29
N GLY A 175 17.27 14.18 -13.91
CA GLY A 175 17.92 13.60 -15.08
C GLY A 175 18.34 12.15 -14.95
N GLN A 176 18.88 11.75 -13.78
CA GLN A 176 19.24 10.34 -13.53
C GLN A 176 18.02 9.41 -13.50
N VAL A 177 16.90 9.86 -12.95
CA VAL A 177 15.66 9.09 -12.89
C VAL A 177 15.07 8.97 -14.28
N ALA A 178 15.02 10.08 -15.03
CA ALA A 178 14.56 10.10 -16.43
C ALA A 178 15.36 9.09 -17.30
N GLN A 179 16.69 9.12 -17.22
CA GLN A 179 17.55 8.21 -17.96
C GLN A 179 17.27 6.73 -17.64
N ARG A 180 17.00 6.42 -16.37
CA ARG A 180 16.66 5.05 -15.98
C ARG A 180 15.33 4.59 -16.57
N VAL A 181 14.31 5.46 -16.53
CA VAL A 181 13.00 5.19 -17.12
C VAL A 181 13.11 5.03 -18.64
N GLU A 182 13.83 5.94 -19.33
CA GLU A 182 14.04 5.87 -20.78
C GLU A 182 14.76 4.58 -21.19
N ARG A 183 15.77 4.17 -20.41
CA ARG A 183 16.47 2.91 -20.65
C ARG A 183 15.54 1.70 -20.50
N ALA A 184 14.71 1.67 -19.45
CA ALA A 184 13.73 0.61 -19.25
C ALA A 184 12.70 0.56 -20.39
N LEU A 185 12.24 1.71 -20.88
CA LEU A 185 11.33 1.78 -22.03
C LEU A 185 11.99 1.28 -23.32
N ALA A 186 13.27 1.59 -23.53
CA ALA A 186 14.02 1.09 -24.70
C ALA A 186 14.22 -0.43 -24.67
N ALA A 187 14.27 -1.03 -23.47
CA ALA A 187 14.37 -2.48 -23.32
C ALA A 187 13.05 -3.23 -23.62
N CYS A 188 11.91 -2.52 -23.73
CA CYS A 188 10.60 -3.09 -24.08
C CYS A 188 10.38 -3.26 -25.61
N THR A 189 11.31 -2.75 -26.43
CA THR A 189 11.22 -2.82 -27.91
C THR A 189 12.07 -3.97 -28.44
#